data_7e5a220cedde9c82aea124083ecbf38f
#
_entry.id   7e5a220cedde9c82aea124083ecbf38f
#
_cell.length_a   1.000
_cell.length_b   1.000
_cell.length_c   1.000
_cell.angle_alpha   90.00
_cell.angle_beta   90.00
_cell.angle_gamma   90.00
#
_symmetry.space_group_name_H-M   'P 1'
#
loop_
_entity.id
_entity.type
_entity.pdbx_description
1 polymer ?
#
loop_
_entity_poly.entity_id
_entity_poly.type
_entity_poly.pdbx_seq_one_letter_code
_entity_poly.pdbx_strand_id
1 'polypeptide(L)'
;MNIYDELGIPKLINAVGTYTVVGGTRMSEETLRDLCDAARSFAEVEKLQDILNRKTAELTNNEAALLCNSCSCAIYLATAACVARHYGKNFNNLTAEEISRCEVVALWGQHIPYDHAMEQLGVKIRFVGFPNMQAEMSHSVVKDAINSNTVMCYFAPRTPDGYYGEGCMNLSDFISIAHSCNIPVLADGAAQLPPKHNLWRFTRDMGADMACFSGGKDLCGPQASGLLLGKLELLKIATELSFPRYGCGRIMKIGREEMVALYSAIRQYVNADEEARLQWCENEVKKLVSNLAECKHFSAERTWPNQAGQPLPRAFVTLKSETTTPAQLRDILRNGNPGIICYSENRPGVYINPMCLADGEMEQIIARLKEIDQQLQ
;
A
#
# COMPACT_ATOMS: atom_id res chain seq x y z
N MET A 1 3.20 12.57 29.44
CA MET A 1 4.35 12.82 28.51
C MET A 1 4.51 11.54 27.70
N ASN A 2 4.49 11.61 26.37
CA ASN A 2 4.73 10.41 25.58
C ASN A 2 6.24 10.32 25.24
N ILE A 3 6.68 9.18 24.69
CA ILE A 3 8.10 8.96 24.38
C ILE A 3 8.67 9.98 23.39
N TYR A 4 7.88 10.50 22.44
CA TYR A 4 8.34 11.53 21.51
C TYR A 4 8.61 12.87 22.20
N ASP A 5 7.80 13.23 23.22
CA ASP A 5 8.03 14.41 24.04
C ASP A 5 9.35 14.28 24.81
N GLU A 6 9.63 13.08 25.36
CA GLU A 6 10.89 12.77 26.05
C GLU A 6 12.11 12.86 25.13
N LEU A 7 11.98 12.37 23.89
CA LEU A 7 13.03 12.38 22.88
C LEU A 7 13.17 13.72 22.15
N GLY A 8 12.33 14.71 22.43
CA GLY A 8 12.34 16.00 21.75
C GLY A 8 11.88 15.93 20.29
N ILE A 9 11.11 14.90 19.93
CA ILE A 9 10.56 14.74 18.58
C ILE A 9 9.24 15.47 18.49
N PRO A 10 9.06 16.44 17.56
CA PRO A 10 7.83 17.20 17.45
C PRO A 10 6.67 16.31 17.01
N LYS A 11 5.50 16.55 17.57
CA LYS A 11 4.24 15.91 17.13
C LYS A 11 3.84 16.45 15.77
N LEU A 12 3.32 15.56 14.94
CA LEU A 12 2.90 15.88 13.59
C LEU A 12 1.42 15.51 13.38
N ILE A 13 0.71 16.35 12.65
CA ILE A 13 -0.59 16.03 12.04
C ILE A 13 -0.31 15.49 10.65
N ASN A 14 -0.74 14.26 10.39
CA ASN A 14 -0.53 13.60 9.10
C ASN A 14 -1.71 13.88 8.16
N ALA A 15 -1.60 14.94 7.36
CA ALA A 15 -2.56 15.29 6.31
C ALA A 15 -2.08 14.87 4.90
N VAL A 16 -1.09 13.98 4.79
CA VAL A 16 -0.59 13.50 3.50
C VAL A 16 -1.13 12.11 3.12
N GLY A 17 -1.64 11.35 4.09
CA GLY A 17 -2.09 9.96 3.92
C GLY A 17 -1.07 8.93 4.40
N THR A 18 -1.12 7.70 3.89
CA THR A 18 -0.41 6.54 4.41
C THR A 18 1.06 6.46 3.99
N TYR A 19 1.79 7.58 4.06
CA TYR A 19 3.20 7.65 3.65
C TYR A 19 4.15 7.11 4.74
N THR A 20 5.11 6.29 4.32
CA THR A 20 6.11 5.69 5.21
C THR A 20 6.93 6.73 5.98
N VAL A 21 7.26 7.86 5.34
CA VAL A 21 8.09 8.93 5.95
C VAL A 21 7.45 9.61 7.16
N VAL A 22 6.16 9.42 7.38
CA VAL A 22 5.42 9.91 8.55
C VAL A 22 4.86 8.78 9.43
N GLY A 23 5.31 7.54 9.21
CA GLY A 23 4.91 6.38 10.00
C GLY A 23 3.64 5.67 9.52
N GLY A 24 3.12 6.01 8.31
CA GLY A 24 1.92 5.38 7.76
C GLY A 24 0.64 5.77 8.51
N THR A 25 0.05 4.83 9.24
CA THR A 25 -1.18 5.01 10.02
C THR A 25 -0.96 4.73 11.50
N ARG A 26 -1.90 5.19 12.33
CA ARG A 26 -1.94 4.85 13.75
C ARG A 26 -2.70 3.54 13.95
N MET A 27 -2.19 2.67 14.83
CA MET A 27 -2.90 1.48 15.26
C MET A 27 -4.03 1.85 16.24
N SER A 28 -5.12 1.07 16.21
CA SER A 28 -6.20 1.20 17.20
C SER A 28 -5.77 0.73 18.59
N GLU A 29 -6.49 1.17 19.63
CA GLU A 29 -6.27 0.71 21.01
C GLU A 29 -6.41 -0.82 21.15
N GLU A 30 -7.30 -1.44 20.37
CA GLU A 30 -7.45 -2.89 20.36
C GLU A 30 -6.20 -3.56 19.75
N THR A 31 -5.70 -3.05 18.63
CA THR A 31 -4.48 -3.57 17.99
C THR A 31 -3.27 -3.39 18.90
N LEU A 32 -3.14 -2.24 19.58
CA LEU A 32 -2.05 -1.99 20.52
C LEU A 32 -2.12 -2.94 21.74
N ARG A 33 -3.31 -3.20 22.28
CA ARG A 33 -3.49 -4.18 23.37
C ARG A 33 -3.06 -5.58 22.94
N ASP A 34 -3.55 -6.05 21.77
CA ASP A 34 -3.23 -7.37 21.26
C ASP A 34 -1.72 -7.53 20.98
N LEU A 35 -1.06 -6.46 20.47
CA LEU A 35 0.40 -6.39 20.31
C LEU A 35 1.12 -6.54 21.64
N CYS A 36 0.71 -5.76 22.66
CA CYS A 36 1.34 -5.81 23.98
C CYS A 36 1.16 -7.19 24.64
N ASP A 37 0.00 -7.81 24.50
CA ASP A 37 -0.27 -9.14 25.05
C ASP A 37 0.60 -10.21 24.38
N ALA A 38 0.76 -10.14 23.06
CA ALA A 38 1.67 -11.01 22.32
C ALA A 38 3.12 -10.81 22.74
N ALA A 39 3.56 -9.55 22.95
CA ALA A 39 4.93 -9.25 23.37
C ALA A 39 5.26 -9.77 24.77
N ARG A 40 4.27 -9.84 25.66
CA ARG A 40 4.43 -10.33 27.04
C ARG A 40 4.45 -11.85 27.16
N SER A 41 4.12 -12.59 26.11
CA SER A 41 3.97 -14.04 26.14
C SER A 41 4.88 -14.75 25.13
N PHE A 42 5.32 -15.97 25.46
CA PHE A 42 5.99 -16.83 24.48
C PHE A 42 4.98 -17.66 23.69
N ALA A 43 5.28 -17.91 22.43
CA ALA A 43 4.52 -18.81 21.56
C ALA A 43 5.47 -19.56 20.62
N GLU A 44 5.07 -20.74 20.17
CA GLU A 44 5.70 -21.41 19.03
C GLU A 44 5.42 -20.60 17.76
N VAL A 45 6.44 -19.86 17.29
CA VAL A 45 6.23 -18.82 16.25
C VAL A 45 5.74 -19.41 14.93
N GLU A 46 6.23 -20.59 14.56
CA GLU A 46 5.78 -21.27 13.34
C GLU A 46 4.30 -21.65 13.41
N LYS A 47 3.89 -22.27 14.51
CA LYS A 47 2.50 -22.63 14.75
C LYS A 47 1.57 -21.42 14.86
N LEU A 48 2.07 -20.35 15.49
CA LEU A 48 1.34 -19.08 15.56
C LEU A 48 1.11 -18.53 14.14
N GLN A 49 2.16 -18.47 13.32
CA GLN A 49 2.06 -18.00 11.94
C GLN A 49 1.05 -18.82 11.12
N ASP A 50 1.10 -20.16 11.20
CA ASP A 50 0.18 -21.03 10.48
C ASP A 50 -1.28 -20.81 10.89
N ILE A 51 -1.55 -20.61 12.18
CA ILE A 51 -2.89 -20.30 12.68
C ILE A 51 -3.35 -18.92 12.18
N LEU A 52 -2.50 -17.91 12.28
CA LEU A 52 -2.83 -16.56 11.85
C LEU A 52 -3.02 -16.47 10.33
N ASN A 53 -2.17 -17.14 9.54
CA ASN A 53 -2.31 -17.22 8.10
C ASN A 53 -3.67 -17.83 7.70
N ARG A 54 -4.04 -18.97 8.28
CA ARG A 54 -5.33 -19.62 8.04
C ARG A 54 -6.51 -18.71 8.40
N LYS A 55 -6.50 -18.12 9.61
CA LYS A 55 -7.56 -17.19 10.05
C LYS A 55 -7.64 -15.95 9.18
N THR A 56 -6.51 -15.44 8.70
CA THR A 56 -6.47 -14.29 7.78
C THR A 56 -7.05 -14.66 6.41
N ALA A 57 -6.75 -15.85 5.89
CA ALA A 57 -7.34 -16.34 4.64
C ALA A 57 -8.88 -16.43 4.75
N GLU A 58 -9.39 -16.96 5.87
CA GLU A 58 -10.82 -17.02 6.16
C GLU A 58 -11.47 -15.62 6.18
N LEU A 59 -10.86 -14.65 6.90
CA LEU A 59 -11.36 -13.26 6.99
C LEU A 59 -11.35 -12.53 5.66
N THR A 60 -10.37 -12.82 4.81
CA THR A 60 -10.17 -12.12 3.52
C THR A 60 -10.73 -12.89 2.32
N ASN A 61 -11.49 -13.97 2.56
CA ASN A 61 -12.10 -14.80 1.51
C ASN A 61 -11.11 -15.29 0.43
N ASN A 62 -9.89 -15.67 0.85
CA ASN A 62 -8.85 -16.22 0.00
C ASN A 62 -8.57 -17.69 0.34
N GLU A 63 -7.96 -18.44 -0.59
CA GLU A 63 -7.56 -19.84 -0.35
C GLU A 63 -6.45 -19.92 0.71
N ALA A 64 -5.53 -18.94 0.70
CA ALA A 64 -4.43 -18.86 1.65
C ALA A 64 -3.99 -17.41 1.88
N ALA A 65 -3.30 -17.19 2.99
CA ALA A 65 -2.66 -15.93 3.35
C ALA A 65 -1.27 -16.19 3.94
N LEU A 66 -0.39 -15.20 3.85
CA LEU A 66 0.91 -15.16 4.52
C LEU A 66 1.14 -13.78 5.09
N LEU A 67 1.27 -13.69 6.41
CA LEU A 67 1.70 -12.47 7.09
C LEU A 67 3.23 -12.36 7.02
N CYS A 68 3.71 -11.20 6.61
CA CYS A 68 5.14 -10.90 6.44
C CYS A 68 5.48 -9.48 6.94
N ASN A 69 6.75 -9.12 6.94
CA ASN A 69 7.19 -7.85 7.53
C ASN A 69 6.92 -6.61 6.67
N SER A 70 6.54 -6.79 5.41
CA SER A 70 6.22 -5.69 4.50
C SER A 70 5.56 -6.18 3.23
N CYS A 71 4.92 -5.28 2.48
CA CYS A 71 4.43 -5.59 1.14
C CYS A 71 5.58 -5.94 0.19
N SER A 72 6.74 -5.28 0.30
CA SER A 72 7.93 -5.64 -0.50
C SER A 72 8.42 -7.06 -0.20
N CYS A 73 8.36 -7.51 1.06
CA CYS A 73 8.62 -8.91 1.42
C CYS A 73 7.60 -9.85 0.77
N ALA A 74 6.33 -9.46 0.70
CA ALA A 74 5.29 -10.24 0.03
C ALA A 74 5.60 -10.39 -1.47
N ILE A 75 6.02 -9.31 -2.16
CA ILE A 75 6.44 -9.33 -3.57
C ILE A 75 7.65 -10.27 -3.74
N TYR A 76 8.67 -10.14 -2.90
CA TYR A 76 9.86 -10.99 -2.91
C TYR A 76 9.51 -12.48 -2.78
N LEU A 77 8.69 -12.83 -1.77
CA LEU A 77 8.29 -14.21 -1.51
C LEU A 77 7.37 -14.77 -2.60
N ALA A 78 6.47 -13.99 -3.14
CA ALA A 78 5.64 -14.37 -4.28
C ALA A 78 6.49 -14.69 -5.51
N THR A 79 7.49 -13.84 -5.79
CA THR A 79 8.44 -14.07 -6.89
C THR A 79 9.26 -15.34 -6.67
N ALA A 80 9.79 -15.53 -5.46
CA ALA A 80 10.56 -16.73 -5.10
C ALA A 80 9.71 -18.00 -5.23
N ALA A 81 8.43 -17.96 -4.84
CA ALA A 81 7.51 -19.08 -5.00
C ALA A 81 7.27 -19.41 -6.48
N CYS A 82 7.11 -18.39 -7.33
CA CYS A 82 6.94 -18.59 -8.78
C CYS A 82 8.20 -19.16 -9.43
N VAL A 83 9.39 -18.72 -9.02
CA VAL A 83 10.68 -19.28 -9.47
C VAL A 83 10.80 -20.75 -9.05
N ALA A 84 10.52 -21.07 -7.77
CA ALA A 84 10.55 -22.45 -7.28
C ALA A 84 9.56 -23.37 -8.02
N ARG A 85 8.33 -22.86 -8.26
CA ARG A 85 7.30 -23.56 -9.05
C ARG A 85 7.76 -23.83 -10.48
N HIS A 86 8.37 -22.83 -11.12
CA HIS A 86 8.86 -22.94 -12.50
C HIS A 86 9.86 -24.08 -12.68
N TYR A 87 10.79 -24.21 -11.76
CA TYR A 87 11.79 -25.31 -11.81
C TYR A 87 11.30 -26.63 -11.18
N GLY A 88 10.17 -26.64 -10.48
CA GLY A 88 9.72 -27.80 -9.70
C GLY A 88 10.71 -28.20 -8.61
N LYS A 89 11.49 -27.23 -8.07
CA LYS A 89 12.55 -27.44 -7.07
C LYS A 89 12.32 -26.55 -5.85
N ASN A 90 12.83 -27.00 -4.70
CA ASN A 90 12.95 -26.08 -3.56
C ASN A 90 13.88 -24.92 -3.95
N PHE A 91 13.45 -23.68 -3.67
CA PHE A 91 14.20 -22.49 -4.02
C PHE A 91 15.64 -22.48 -3.47
N ASN A 92 15.84 -23.02 -2.25
CA ASN A 92 17.17 -23.10 -1.63
C ASN A 92 18.17 -23.99 -2.39
N ASN A 93 17.69 -24.81 -3.33
CA ASN A 93 18.49 -25.71 -4.17
C ASN A 93 18.71 -25.13 -5.59
N LEU A 94 18.24 -23.91 -5.85
CA LEU A 94 18.47 -23.23 -7.12
C LEU A 94 19.82 -22.50 -7.11
N THR A 95 20.50 -22.54 -8.24
CA THR A 95 21.73 -21.78 -8.46
C THR A 95 21.40 -20.32 -8.80
N ALA A 96 22.34 -19.42 -8.56
CA ALA A 96 22.21 -18.02 -8.98
C ALA A 96 22.00 -17.89 -10.51
N GLU A 97 22.60 -18.79 -11.31
CA GLU A 97 22.41 -18.82 -12.74
C GLU A 97 20.98 -19.21 -13.13
N GLU A 98 20.38 -20.24 -12.50
CA GLU A 98 18.99 -20.62 -12.72
C GLU A 98 18.05 -19.44 -12.40
N ILE A 99 18.25 -18.77 -11.24
CA ILE A 99 17.43 -17.63 -10.85
C ILE A 99 17.58 -16.45 -11.83
N SER A 100 18.81 -16.15 -12.27
CA SER A 100 19.09 -15.01 -13.17
C SER A 100 18.55 -15.21 -14.60
N ARG A 101 18.16 -16.41 -14.98
CA ARG A 101 17.46 -16.70 -16.24
C ARG A 101 15.97 -16.38 -16.15
N CYS A 102 15.39 -16.37 -14.95
CA CYS A 102 13.97 -16.09 -14.75
C CYS A 102 13.62 -14.65 -15.07
N GLU A 103 12.43 -14.45 -15.62
CA GLU A 103 11.90 -13.13 -15.98
C GLU A 103 10.52 -12.91 -15.35
N VAL A 104 10.25 -11.67 -14.95
CA VAL A 104 8.92 -11.19 -14.58
C VAL A 104 8.48 -10.20 -15.65
N VAL A 105 7.28 -10.35 -16.20
CA VAL A 105 6.70 -9.37 -17.14
C VAL A 105 5.90 -8.35 -16.38
N ALA A 106 6.18 -7.06 -16.60
CA ALA A 106 5.51 -5.92 -15.97
C ALA A 106 5.28 -4.79 -16.99
N LEU A 107 4.40 -3.84 -16.66
CA LEU A 107 4.10 -2.72 -17.54
C LEU A 107 5.00 -1.51 -17.24
N TRP A 108 5.57 -0.87 -18.26
CA TRP A 108 6.42 0.32 -18.10
C TRP A 108 5.72 1.46 -17.35
N GLY A 109 4.42 1.66 -17.59
CA GLY A 109 3.62 2.68 -16.89
C GLY A 109 3.45 2.42 -15.40
N GLN A 110 3.78 1.23 -14.92
CA GLN A 110 3.68 0.81 -13.52
C GLN A 110 5.04 0.67 -12.82
N HIS A 111 6.14 1.01 -13.51
CA HIS A 111 7.49 0.93 -12.94
C HIS A 111 7.65 1.85 -11.72
N ILE A 112 7.97 1.27 -10.58
CA ILE A 112 8.05 1.94 -9.27
C ILE A 112 9.24 1.38 -8.46
N PRO A 113 9.76 2.10 -7.45
CA PRO A 113 10.90 1.65 -6.67
C PRO A 113 10.71 0.29 -5.94
N TYR A 114 9.49 -0.15 -5.75
CA TYR A 114 9.19 -1.44 -5.10
C TYR A 114 9.48 -2.66 -5.99
N ASP A 115 9.69 -2.46 -7.29
CA ASP A 115 10.13 -3.49 -8.24
C ASP A 115 11.47 -4.10 -7.83
N HIS A 116 12.31 -3.34 -7.10
CA HIS A 116 13.56 -3.84 -6.50
C HIS A 116 13.37 -5.07 -5.62
N ALA A 117 12.18 -5.32 -5.08
CA ALA A 117 11.91 -6.55 -4.31
C ALA A 117 12.07 -7.80 -5.18
N MET A 118 11.75 -7.73 -6.47
CA MET A 118 11.94 -8.81 -7.44
C MET A 118 13.40 -8.89 -7.89
N GLU A 119 14.02 -7.76 -8.20
CA GLU A 119 15.43 -7.68 -8.64
C GLU A 119 16.39 -8.17 -7.57
N GLN A 120 16.11 -7.92 -6.28
CA GLN A 120 16.92 -8.43 -5.15
C GLN A 120 16.97 -9.97 -5.08
N LEU A 121 15.98 -10.64 -5.67
CA LEU A 121 15.99 -12.10 -5.80
C LEU A 121 16.96 -12.56 -6.90
N GLY A 122 17.34 -11.68 -7.81
CA GLY A 122 18.19 -11.97 -8.96
C GLY A 122 17.43 -12.23 -10.28
N VAL A 123 16.09 -12.10 -10.27
CA VAL A 123 15.29 -12.23 -11.49
C VAL A 123 15.34 -10.94 -12.32
N LYS A 124 15.09 -11.03 -13.61
CA LYS A 124 15.01 -9.87 -14.50
C LYS A 124 13.57 -9.41 -14.62
N ILE A 125 13.35 -8.09 -14.70
CA ILE A 125 12.03 -7.56 -15.02
C ILE A 125 12.04 -7.15 -16.50
N ARG A 126 11.11 -7.71 -17.25
CA ARG A 126 10.83 -7.33 -18.64
C ARG A 126 9.66 -6.36 -18.64
N PHE A 127 9.97 -5.08 -18.72
CA PHE A 127 8.97 -4.05 -18.87
C PHE A 127 8.47 -3.99 -20.32
N VAL A 128 7.13 -3.91 -20.48
CA VAL A 128 6.44 -3.84 -21.77
C VAL A 128 5.55 -2.61 -21.86
N GLY A 129 5.28 -2.18 -23.10
CA GLY A 129 4.51 -0.97 -23.37
C GLY A 129 5.31 0.31 -23.20
N PHE A 130 4.61 1.43 -23.19
CA PHE A 130 5.20 2.78 -23.10
C PHE A 130 4.43 3.62 -22.09
N PRO A 131 5.10 4.31 -21.15
CA PRO A 131 4.43 5.01 -20.05
C PRO A 131 3.56 6.20 -20.47
N ASN A 132 3.78 6.76 -21.66
CA ASN A 132 3.14 7.98 -22.13
C ASN A 132 2.22 7.79 -23.35
N MET A 133 1.83 6.54 -23.65
CA MET A 133 0.86 6.32 -24.75
C MET A 133 -0.55 6.65 -24.30
N GLN A 134 -1.27 7.41 -25.15
CA GLN A 134 -2.69 7.76 -24.93
C GLN A 134 -3.67 6.69 -25.43
N ALA A 135 -3.16 5.63 -26.06
CA ALA A 135 -3.96 4.52 -26.54
C ALA A 135 -3.84 3.31 -25.64
N GLU A 136 -4.91 2.55 -25.52
CA GLU A 136 -4.93 1.28 -24.83
C GLU A 136 -3.91 0.31 -25.45
N MET A 137 -3.17 -0.40 -24.59
CA MET A 137 -2.11 -1.32 -25.06
C MET A 137 -2.72 -2.56 -25.71
N SER A 138 -2.17 -2.95 -26.86
CA SER A 138 -2.57 -4.21 -27.50
C SER A 138 -2.19 -5.43 -26.64
N HIS A 139 -3.08 -6.39 -26.54
CA HIS A 139 -2.85 -7.65 -25.84
C HIS A 139 -1.61 -8.40 -26.35
N SER A 140 -1.27 -8.28 -27.65
CA SER A 140 -0.09 -8.90 -28.24
C SER A 140 1.21 -8.43 -27.59
N VAL A 141 1.30 -7.17 -27.17
CA VAL A 141 2.50 -6.59 -26.54
C VAL A 141 2.90 -7.36 -25.28
N VAL A 142 1.92 -7.72 -24.45
CA VAL A 142 2.18 -8.52 -23.23
C VAL A 142 2.41 -9.98 -23.61
N LYS A 143 1.57 -10.53 -24.50
CA LYS A 143 1.64 -11.93 -24.89
C LYS A 143 2.98 -12.30 -25.54
N ASP A 144 3.48 -11.45 -26.43
CA ASP A 144 4.74 -11.67 -27.15
C ASP A 144 5.98 -11.49 -26.25
N ALA A 145 5.84 -10.81 -25.12
CA ALA A 145 6.89 -10.69 -24.12
C ALA A 145 7.04 -11.93 -23.23
N ILE A 146 5.97 -12.72 -23.08
CA ILE A 146 5.99 -13.94 -22.28
C ILE A 146 6.75 -15.04 -23.05
N ASN A 147 7.70 -15.67 -22.38
CA ASN A 147 8.56 -16.72 -22.95
C ASN A 147 8.83 -17.83 -21.93
N SER A 148 9.66 -18.82 -22.31
CA SER A 148 9.99 -19.98 -21.47
C SER A 148 10.71 -19.63 -20.15
N ASN A 149 11.25 -18.42 -20.00
CA ASN A 149 11.89 -17.96 -18.78
C ASN A 149 10.95 -17.11 -17.90
N THR A 150 9.77 -16.77 -18.39
CA THR A 150 8.79 -15.98 -17.63
C THR A 150 8.20 -16.83 -16.52
N VAL A 151 8.38 -16.39 -15.28
CA VAL A 151 7.91 -17.12 -14.09
C VAL A 151 6.68 -16.47 -13.45
N MET A 152 6.46 -15.17 -13.68
CA MET A 152 5.37 -14.40 -13.12
C MET A 152 5.06 -13.17 -13.98
N CYS A 153 3.82 -12.75 -14.00
CA CYS A 153 3.40 -11.43 -14.45
C CYS A 153 3.07 -10.55 -13.22
N TYR A 154 3.54 -9.30 -13.21
CA TYR A 154 3.35 -8.37 -12.10
C TYR A 154 2.53 -7.17 -12.53
N PHE A 155 1.52 -6.82 -11.76
CA PHE A 155 0.62 -5.71 -12.02
C PHE A 155 0.40 -4.87 -10.76
N ALA A 156 0.61 -3.55 -10.83
CA ALA A 156 0.38 -2.60 -9.75
C ALA A 156 -0.87 -1.75 -10.03
N PRO A 157 -2.09 -2.19 -9.64
CA PRO A 157 -3.31 -1.42 -9.86
C PRO A 157 -3.26 -0.09 -9.11
N ARG A 158 -3.80 0.97 -9.71
CA ARG A 158 -3.84 2.30 -9.11
C ARG A 158 -5.26 2.86 -8.99
N THR A 159 -6.24 2.17 -9.54
CA THR A 159 -7.65 2.59 -9.50
C THR A 159 -8.51 1.45 -8.98
N PRO A 160 -9.73 1.74 -8.48
CA PRO A 160 -10.68 0.70 -8.07
C PRO A 160 -10.96 -0.33 -9.17
N ASP A 161 -10.83 0.06 -10.44
CA ASP A 161 -11.10 -0.81 -11.60
C ASP A 161 -9.88 -1.63 -12.03
N GLY A 162 -8.73 -1.45 -11.35
CA GLY A 162 -7.49 -2.14 -11.70
C GLY A 162 -6.82 -1.60 -12.95
N TYR A 163 -7.26 -0.47 -13.50
CA TYR A 163 -6.62 0.23 -14.61
C TYR A 163 -5.52 1.16 -14.10
N TYR A 164 -4.40 1.24 -14.77
CA TYR A 164 -3.30 2.09 -14.40
C TYR A 164 -2.86 2.99 -15.56
N GLY A 165 -3.34 4.25 -15.55
CA GLY A 165 -2.86 5.29 -16.43
C GLY A 165 -3.18 5.10 -17.92
N GLU A 166 -2.83 6.11 -18.70
CA GLU A 166 -2.93 6.07 -20.16
C GLU A 166 -1.88 5.10 -20.74
N GLY A 167 -2.23 4.37 -21.77
CA GLY A 167 -1.36 3.41 -22.44
C GLY A 167 -1.15 2.09 -21.70
N CYS A 168 -1.83 1.87 -20.60
CA CYS A 168 -1.87 0.59 -19.90
C CYS A 168 -3.12 -0.22 -20.27
N MET A 169 -3.13 -1.48 -19.87
CA MET A 169 -4.34 -2.30 -19.94
C MET A 169 -4.93 -2.51 -18.54
N ASN A 170 -6.18 -2.94 -18.46
CA ASN A 170 -6.80 -3.28 -17.19
C ASN A 170 -6.27 -4.62 -16.64
N LEU A 171 -6.44 -4.83 -15.33
CA LEU A 171 -5.95 -6.03 -14.66
C LEU A 171 -6.60 -7.32 -15.19
N SER A 172 -7.89 -7.31 -15.53
CA SER A 172 -8.60 -8.51 -16.02
C SER A 172 -8.03 -9.00 -17.33
N ASP A 173 -7.72 -8.11 -18.28
CA ASP A 173 -7.10 -8.46 -19.56
C ASP A 173 -5.68 -8.96 -19.35
N PHE A 174 -4.90 -8.30 -18.47
CA PHE A 174 -3.55 -8.73 -18.13
C PHE A 174 -3.52 -10.14 -17.53
N ILE A 175 -4.44 -10.46 -16.61
CA ILE A 175 -4.61 -11.81 -16.04
C ILE A 175 -4.96 -12.80 -17.16
N SER A 176 -5.93 -12.47 -18.01
CA SER A 176 -6.37 -13.35 -19.09
C SER A 176 -5.23 -13.72 -20.05
N ILE A 177 -4.39 -12.73 -20.40
CA ILE A 177 -3.21 -12.95 -21.26
C ILE A 177 -2.19 -13.84 -20.56
N ALA A 178 -1.82 -13.54 -19.31
CA ALA A 178 -0.86 -14.32 -18.55
C ALA A 178 -1.32 -15.77 -18.39
N HIS A 179 -2.59 -15.98 -18.04
CA HIS A 179 -3.17 -17.30 -17.88
C HIS A 179 -3.25 -18.08 -19.21
N SER A 180 -3.46 -17.41 -20.35
CA SER A 180 -3.39 -18.07 -21.67
C SER A 180 -2.02 -18.67 -21.96
N CYS A 181 -0.98 -18.19 -21.28
CA CYS A 181 0.39 -18.69 -21.33
C CYS A 181 0.78 -19.53 -20.09
N ASN A 182 -0.16 -19.85 -19.22
CA ASN A 182 0.05 -20.58 -17.95
C ASN A 182 1.05 -19.89 -16.99
N ILE A 183 1.08 -18.56 -16.98
CA ILE A 183 1.92 -17.74 -16.12
C ILE A 183 1.07 -17.15 -14.99
N PRO A 184 1.48 -17.29 -13.70
CA PRO A 184 0.77 -16.70 -12.57
C PRO A 184 0.90 -15.17 -12.52
N VAL A 185 -0.12 -14.51 -11.95
CA VAL A 185 -0.18 -13.06 -11.81
C VAL A 185 -0.15 -12.66 -10.34
N LEU A 186 0.74 -11.72 -10.00
CA LEU A 186 0.74 -11.00 -8.72
C LEU A 186 0.16 -9.59 -8.94
N ALA A 187 -0.89 -9.25 -8.19
CA ALA A 187 -1.43 -7.89 -8.11
C ALA A 187 -0.88 -7.17 -6.88
N ASP A 188 -0.18 -6.06 -7.08
CA ASP A 188 0.33 -5.23 -5.99
C ASP A 188 -0.74 -4.24 -5.52
N GLY A 189 -1.50 -4.64 -4.52
CA GLY A 189 -2.51 -3.84 -3.85
C GLY A 189 -2.00 -3.01 -2.67
N ALA A 190 -0.68 -2.78 -2.52
CA ALA A 190 -0.06 -2.14 -1.35
C ALA A 190 -0.76 -0.85 -0.88
N ALA A 191 -1.30 -0.06 -1.81
CA ALA A 191 -1.99 1.19 -1.52
C ALA A 191 -3.45 1.19 -2.05
N GLN A 192 -4.04 0.02 -2.25
CA GLN A 192 -5.38 -0.12 -2.86
C GLN A 192 -6.48 -0.45 -1.84
N LEU A 193 -6.28 -0.06 -0.59
CA LEU A 193 -7.29 -0.05 0.48
C LEU A 193 -7.50 1.39 0.95
N PRO A 194 -8.76 1.86 1.12
CA PRO A 194 -10.00 1.19 0.78
C PRO A 194 -10.20 1.07 -0.75
N PRO A 195 -11.20 0.33 -1.26
CA PRO A 195 -12.25 -0.37 -0.53
C PRO A 195 -11.78 -1.72 0.03
N LYS A 196 -12.38 -2.17 1.14
CA LYS A 196 -11.99 -3.40 1.82
C LYS A 196 -12.17 -4.66 0.96
N HIS A 197 -13.12 -4.65 0.02
CA HIS A 197 -13.34 -5.78 -0.86
C HIS A 197 -12.14 -6.07 -1.78
N ASN A 198 -11.19 -5.14 -1.96
CA ASN A 198 -9.95 -5.40 -2.70
C ASN A 198 -9.09 -6.48 -2.04
N LEU A 199 -9.28 -6.81 -0.75
CA LEU A 199 -8.63 -7.94 -0.08
C LEU A 199 -8.97 -9.30 -0.72
N TRP A 200 -10.07 -9.40 -1.48
CA TRP A 200 -10.44 -10.62 -2.22
C TRP A 200 -10.79 -10.36 -3.70
N ARG A 201 -11.01 -9.10 -4.08
CA ARG A 201 -11.38 -8.74 -5.45
C ARG A 201 -10.31 -9.14 -6.44
N PHE A 202 -9.06 -8.78 -6.19
CA PHE A 202 -7.96 -9.06 -7.15
C PHE A 202 -7.76 -10.55 -7.34
N THR A 203 -7.83 -11.34 -6.28
CA THR A 203 -7.63 -12.78 -6.30
C THR A 203 -8.90 -13.53 -6.70
N ARG A 204 -9.92 -13.53 -5.85
CA ARG A 204 -11.13 -14.35 -6.00
C ARG A 204 -11.99 -13.90 -7.18
N ASP A 205 -12.25 -12.57 -7.29
CA ASP A 205 -13.25 -12.08 -8.25
C ASP A 205 -12.63 -11.81 -9.62
N MET A 206 -11.38 -11.33 -9.69
CA MET A 206 -10.67 -11.05 -10.95
C MET A 206 -9.74 -12.18 -11.39
N GLY A 207 -9.33 -13.07 -10.50
CA GLY A 207 -8.58 -14.26 -10.81
C GLY A 207 -7.05 -14.10 -10.75
N ALA A 208 -6.49 -13.03 -10.18
CA ALA A 208 -5.06 -12.97 -9.92
C ALA A 208 -4.65 -14.12 -8.99
N ASP A 209 -3.50 -14.73 -9.25
CA ASP A 209 -3.04 -15.87 -8.46
C ASP A 209 -2.60 -15.44 -7.06
N MET A 210 -2.08 -14.22 -6.94
CA MET A 210 -1.69 -13.60 -5.67
C MET A 210 -2.00 -12.12 -5.68
N ALA A 211 -2.20 -11.57 -4.48
CA ALA A 211 -2.27 -10.12 -4.24
C ALA A 211 -1.53 -9.77 -2.95
N CYS A 212 -0.83 -8.65 -2.91
CA CYS A 212 -0.13 -8.20 -1.72
C CYS A 212 -0.63 -6.84 -1.22
N PHE A 213 -0.57 -6.63 0.11
CA PHE A 213 -1.04 -5.42 0.77
C PHE A 213 -0.06 -4.98 1.87
N SER A 214 0.00 -3.68 2.13
CA SER A 214 0.81 -3.13 3.22
C SER A 214 -0.01 -3.03 4.50
N GLY A 215 0.48 -3.64 5.59
CA GLY A 215 -0.21 -3.62 6.87
C GLY A 215 -0.20 -2.26 7.56
N GLY A 216 0.87 -1.48 7.39
CA GLY A 216 1.01 -0.14 7.99
C GLY A 216 0.35 0.99 7.19
N LYS A 217 -0.43 0.66 6.15
CA LYS A 217 -1.25 1.62 5.41
C LYS A 217 -2.70 1.58 5.93
N ASP A 218 -3.69 1.48 5.07
CA ASP A 218 -5.10 1.58 5.45
C ASP A 218 -5.59 0.49 6.40
N LEU A 219 -4.91 -0.65 6.45
CA LEU A 219 -5.19 -1.69 7.44
C LEU A 219 -4.93 -1.24 8.88
N CYS A 220 -4.20 -0.15 9.08
CA CYS A 220 -3.85 0.39 10.41
C CYS A 220 -3.15 -0.63 11.32
N GLY A 221 -2.39 -1.54 10.73
CA GLY A 221 -1.50 -2.47 11.44
C GLY A 221 -0.12 -1.87 11.69
N PRO A 222 0.82 -2.66 12.22
CA PRO A 222 2.20 -2.23 12.39
C PRO A 222 2.82 -1.75 11.07
N GLN A 223 3.64 -0.70 11.13
CA GLN A 223 4.36 -0.18 9.97
C GLN A 223 5.22 -1.27 9.30
N ALA A 224 5.88 -2.10 10.10
CA ALA A 224 6.68 -3.23 9.65
C ALA A 224 5.82 -4.48 9.49
N SER A 225 4.77 -4.42 8.66
CA SER A 225 3.91 -5.56 8.36
C SER A 225 3.37 -5.53 6.93
N GLY A 226 3.06 -6.69 6.39
CA GLY A 226 2.52 -6.90 5.07
C GLY A 226 1.75 -8.21 4.96
N LEU A 227 1.02 -8.35 3.88
CA LEU A 227 0.10 -9.46 3.65
C LEU A 227 0.23 -9.93 2.20
N LEU A 228 0.39 -11.24 2.00
CA LEU A 228 0.25 -11.91 0.72
C LEU A 228 -0.99 -12.81 0.78
N LEU A 229 -1.87 -12.69 -0.20
CA LEU A 229 -3.12 -13.45 -0.33
C LEU A 229 -3.13 -14.17 -1.67
N GLY A 230 -3.86 -15.28 -1.79
CA GLY A 230 -4.07 -15.92 -3.10
C GLY A 230 -4.15 -17.44 -3.03
N LYS A 231 -3.69 -18.08 -4.11
CA LYS A 231 -3.79 -19.53 -4.32
C LYS A 231 -2.94 -20.33 -3.35
N LEU A 232 -3.54 -21.35 -2.77
CA LEU A 232 -2.92 -22.21 -1.74
C LEU A 232 -1.59 -22.81 -2.21
N GLU A 233 -1.50 -23.24 -3.48
CA GLU A 233 -0.28 -23.88 -4.02
C GLU A 233 0.95 -22.95 -3.98
N LEU A 234 0.78 -21.67 -4.36
CA LEU A 234 1.85 -20.67 -4.38
C LEU A 234 2.19 -20.19 -2.96
N LEU A 235 1.16 -19.97 -2.14
CA LEU A 235 1.35 -19.50 -0.78
C LEU A 235 1.98 -20.57 0.14
N LYS A 236 1.75 -21.86 -0.10
CA LYS A 236 2.50 -22.92 0.59
C LYS A 236 4.00 -22.81 0.33
N ILE A 237 4.39 -22.62 -0.96
CA ILE A 237 5.81 -22.44 -1.29
C ILE A 237 6.36 -21.17 -0.65
N ALA A 238 5.64 -20.03 -0.76
CA ALA A 238 6.03 -18.76 -0.15
C ALA A 238 6.20 -18.89 1.37
N THR A 239 5.31 -19.61 2.05
CA THR A 239 5.36 -19.85 3.50
C THR A 239 6.60 -20.64 3.88
N GLU A 240 6.94 -21.71 3.15
CA GLU A 240 8.17 -22.49 3.39
C GLU A 240 9.44 -21.68 3.18
N LEU A 241 9.41 -20.65 2.33
CA LEU A 241 10.54 -19.76 2.09
C LEU A 241 10.62 -18.59 3.08
N SER A 242 9.56 -18.34 3.87
CA SER A 242 9.45 -17.19 4.78
C SER A 242 10.04 -17.45 6.15
N PHE A 243 10.18 -16.38 6.96
CA PHE A 243 10.37 -16.48 8.40
C PHE A 243 9.13 -17.15 9.04
N PRO A 244 9.27 -18.02 10.06
CA PRO A 244 10.49 -18.41 10.79
C PRO A 244 11.29 -19.55 10.14
N ARG A 245 10.80 -20.10 9.03
CA ARG A 245 11.46 -21.17 8.28
C ARG A 245 12.76 -20.69 7.63
N TYR A 246 13.63 -21.58 7.21
CA TYR A 246 14.98 -21.27 6.73
C TYR A 246 15.07 -21.14 5.20
N GLY A 247 14.08 -20.47 4.60
CA GLY A 247 14.12 -20.10 3.18
C GLY A 247 14.81 -18.76 2.92
N CYS A 248 14.81 -18.33 1.66
CA CYS A 248 15.39 -17.04 1.24
C CYS A 248 14.78 -15.82 1.97
N GLY A 249 13.52 -15.92 2.39
CA GLY A 249 12.82 -14.88 3.16
C GLY A 249 13.11 -14.90 4.66
N ARG A 250 13.96 -15.80 5.16
CA ARG A 250 14.30 -15.89 6.59
C ARG A 250 14.89 -14.59 7.15
N ILE A 251 15.59 -13.83 6.32
CA ILE A 251 16.19 -12.55 6.68
C ILE A 251 15.14 -11.45 6.90
N MET A 252 13.95 -11.59 6.33
CA MET A 252 12.82 -10.64 6.45
C MET A 252 11.93 -11.04 7.63
N LYS A 253 12.50 -10.94 8.83
CA LYS A 253 11.83 -11.36 10.05
C LYS A 253 10.64 -10.49 10.38
N ILE A 254 9.52 -11.12 10.72
CA ILE A 254 8.36 -10.51 11.39
C ILE A 254 8.23 -11.09 12.79
N GLY A 255 8.10 -10.26 13.82
CA GLY A 255 7.93 -10.74 15.21
C GLY A 255 6.51 -11.24 15.47
N ARG A 256 6.36 -12.03 16.55
CA ARG A 256 5.03 -12.52 16.96
C ARG A 256 4.06 -11.38 17.28
N GLU A 257 4.58 -10.32 17.86
CA GLU A 257 3.84 -9.11 18.21
C GLU A 257 3.28 -8.40 16.97
N GLU A 258 4.08 -8.24 15.90
CA GLU A 258 3.64 -7.64 14.66
C GLU A 258 2.64 -8.55 13.90
N MET A 259 2.85 -9.87 13.92
CA MET A 259 1.92 -10.82 13.31
C MET A 259 0.54 -10.77 13.98
N VAL A 260 0.50 -10.77 15.30
CA VAL A 260 -0.75 -10.69 16.07
C VAL A 260 -1.43 -9.33 15.86
N ALA A 261 -0.66 -8.24 15.90
CA ALA A 261 -1.19 -6.89 15.66
C ALA A 261 -1.72 -6.72 14.23
N LEU A 262 -1.04 -7.24 13.22
CA LEU A 262 -1.52 -7.21 11.84
C LEU A 262 -2.84 -8.00 11.70
N TYR A 263 -2.91 -9.20 12.28
CA TYR A 263 -4.15 -9.97 12.28
C TYR A 263 -5.31 -9.23 12.99
N SER A 264 -5.03 -8.61 14.15
CA SER A 264 -6.01 -7.80 14.88
C SER A 264 -6.52 -6.64 14.01
N ALA A 265 -5.61 -5.94 13.34
CA ALA A 265 -5.95 -4.84 12.43
C ALA A 265 -6.80 -5.31 11.24
N ILE A 266 -6.45 -6.44 10.59
CA ILE A 266 -7.23 -7.01 9.48
C ILE A 266 -8.63 -7.40 9.96
N ARG A 267 -8.74 -8.03 11.13
CA ARG A 267 -10.04 -8.40 11.71
C ARG A 267 -10.96 -7.19 11.91
N GLN A 268 -10.41 -6.09 12.44
CA GLN A 268 -11.17 -4.84 12.62
C GLN A 268 -11.52 -4.23 11.26
N TYR A 269 -10.57 -4.19 10.33
CA TYR A 269 -10.76 -3.58 9.02
C TYR A 269 -11.87 -4.24 8.20
N VAL A 270 -11.91 -5.57 8.17
CA VAL A 270 -12.95 -6.32 7.44
C VAL A 270 -14.35 -6.06 8.03
N ASN A 271 -14.43 -5.85 9.34
CA ASN A 271 -15.71 -5.58 10.04
C ASN A 271 -16.05 -4.09 10.13
N ALA A 272 -15.18 -3.19 9.70
CA ALA A 272 -15.40 -1.75 9.77
C ALA A 272 -16.53 -1.29 8.83
N ASP A 273 -17.21 -0.23 9.22
CA ASP A 273 -18.18 0.48 8.38
C ASP A 273 -17.43 1.46 7.45
N GLU A 274 -17.25 1.07 6.19
CA GLU A 274 -16.57 1.89 5.18
C GLU A 274 -17.39 3.12 4.78
N GLU A 275 -18.71 3.01 4.79
CA GLU A 275 -19.59 4.14 4.43
C GLU A 275 -19.53 5.23 5.49
N ALA A 276 -19.60 4.85 6.77
CA ALA A 276 -19.42 5.80 7.87
C ALA A 276 -18.06 6.50 7.83
N ARG A 277 -16.99 5.75 7.50
CA ARG A 277 -15.65 6.32 7.33
C ARG A 277 -15.56 7.29 6.14
N LEU A 278 -16.12 6.90 5.00
CA LEU A 278 -16.19 7.78 3.83
C LEU A 278 -16.95 9.07 4.17
N GLN A 279 -18.10 8.95 4.83
CA GLN A 279 -18.89 10.10 5.23
C GLN A 279 -18.13 11.01 6.20
N TRP A 280 -17.35 10.43 7.12
CA TRP A 280 -16.49 11.20 8.01
C TRP A 280 -15.44 12.00 7.20
N CYS A 281 -14.75 11.38 6.24
CA CYS A 281 -13.80 12.05 5.37
C CYS A 281 -14.45 13.19 4.54
N GLU A 282 -15.65 12.95 4.00
CA GLU A 282 -16.43 13.99 3.29
C GLU A 282 -16.78 15.18 4.19
N ASN A 283 -17.16 14.91 5.44
CA ASN A 283 -17.48 15.96 6.42
C ASN A 283 -16.24 16.79 6.77
N GLU A 284 -15.08 16.15 6.96
CA GLU A 284 -13.82 16.85 7.25
C GLU A 284 -13.38 17.73 6.05
N VAL A 285 -13.49 17.23 4.82
CA VAL A 285 -13.20 18.02 3.61
C VAL A 285 -14.17 19.19 3.48
N LYS A 286 -15.48 18.95 3.67
CA LYS A 286 -16.51 20.02 3.64
C LYS A 286 -16.25 21.10 4.70
N LYS A 287 -15.86 20.69 5.91
CA LYS A 287 -15.50 21.58 7.03
C LYS A 287 -14.35 22.50 6.60
N LEU A 288 -13.27 21.95 6.04
CA LEU A 288 -12.14 22.74 5.57
C LEU A 288 -12.56 23.73 4.47
N VAL A 289 -13.25 23.24 3.43
CA VAL A 289 -13.71 24.08 2.29
C VAL A 289 -14.56 25.25 2.76
N SER A 290 -15.52 24.99 3.65
CA SER A 290 -16.42 26.03 4.17
C SER A 290 -15.68 27.08 5.01
N ASN A 291 -14.71 26.65 5.83
CA ASN A 291 -13.96 27.53 6.70
C ASN A 291 -12.93 28.43 5.99
N LEU A 292 -12.46 28.01 4.81
CA LEU A 292 -11.52 28.81 4.02
C LEU A 292 -12.22 29.72 2.98
N ALA A 293 -13.56 29.68 2.89
CA ALA A 293 -14.31 30.49 1.93
C ALA A 293 -14.12 32.00 2.12
N GLU A 294 -13.87 32.46 3.36
CA GLU A 294 -13.68 33.86 3.71
C GLU A 294 -12.20 34.29 3.73
N CYS A 295 -11.26 33.36 3.50
CA CYS A 295 -9.84 33.67 3.46
C CYS A 295 -9.48 34.47 2.22
N LYS A 296 -8.58 35.44 2.38
CA LYS A 296 -8.11 36.30 1.28
C LYS A 296 -7.15 35.55 0.36
N HIS A 297 -6.20 34.83 0.95
CA HIS A 297 -5.09 34.18 0.23
C HIS A 297 -5.30 32.69 0.02
N PHE A 298 -6.38 32.10 0.53
CA PHE A 298 -6.72 30.71 0.31
C PHE A 298 -8.11 30.54 -0.26
N SER A 299 -8.28 29.47 -1.03
CA SER A 299 -9.58 28.87 -1.35
C SER A 299 -9.39 27.36 -1.33
N ALA A 300 -10.46 26.62 -1.09
CA ALA A 300 -10.37 25.17 -1.07
C ALA A 300 -11.48 24.53 -1.92
N GLU A 301 -11.18 23.41 -2.51
CA GLU A 301 -12.13 22.59 -3.27
C GLU A 301 -11.98 21.11 -2.88
N ARG A 302 -13.07 20.34 -3.01
CA ARG A 302 -13.06 18.89 -2.89
C ARG A 302 -12.46 18.27 -4.14
N THR A 303 -11.55 17.31 -3.97
CA THR A 303 -10.99 16.49 -5.05
C THR A 303 -11.26 15.00 -4.85
N TRP A 304 -11.31 14.24 -5.94
CA TRP A 304 -11.62 12.81 -5.96
C TRP A 304 -11.06 12.16 -7.22
N PRO A 305 -10.57 10.90 -7.15
CA PRO A 305 -10.18 10.14 -5.96
C PRO A 305 -8.94 10.75 -5.28
N ASN A 306 -8.40 10.09 -4.25
CA ASN A 306 -7.12 10.54 -3.69
C ASN A 306 -5.93 10.17 -4.63
N GLN A 307 -4.70 10.52 -4.24
CA GLN A 307 -3.49 10.35 -5.06
C GLN A 307 -3.14 8.90 -5.41
N ALA A 308 -3.62 7.94 -4.63
CA ALA A 308 -3.40 6.51 -4.88
C ALA A 308 -4.57 5.86 -5.66
N GLY A 309 -5.55 6.67 -6.09
CA GLY A 309 -6.76 6.18 -6.77
C GLY A 309 -7.79 5.56 -5.81
N GLN A 310 -7.58 5.67 -4.50
CA GLN A 310 -8.53 5.17 -3.49
C GLN A 310 -9.80 6.04 -3.49
N PRO A 311 -10.99 5.44 -3.26
CA PRO A 311 -12.27 6.14 -3.23
C PRO A 311 -12.44 6.95 -1.93
N LEU A 312 -11.58 7.92 -1.73
CA LEU A 312 -11.60 8.86 -0.60
C LEU A 312 -11.39 10.29 -1.09
N PRO A 313 -12.10 11.29 -0.53
CA PRO A 313 -11.93 12.69 -0.86
C PRO A 313 -10.65 13.26 -0.26
N ARG A 314 -10.12 14.31 -0.92
CA ARG A 314 -9.12 15.23 -0.38
C ARG A 314 -9.63 16.66 -0.57
N ALA A 315 -9.14 17.58 0.23
CA ALA A 315 -9.25 18.99 -0.08
C ALA A 315 -7.99 19.48 -0.80
N PHE A 316 -8.16 20.21 -1.89
CA PHE A 316 -7.09 21.00 -2.48
C PHE A 316 -7.23 22.44 -1.99
N VAL A 317 -6.22 22.94 -1.29
CA VAL A 317 -6.14 24.30 -0.80
C VAL A 317 -5.30 25.12 -1.77
N THR A 318 -5.94 25.94 -2.58
CA THR A 318 -5.27 26.84 -3.53
C THR A 318 -4.65 28.02 -2.76
N LEU A 319 -3.38 28.29 -3.03
CA LEU A 319 -2.67 29.47 -2.52
C LEU A 319 -2.77 30.60 -3.56
N LYS A 320 -3.32 31.75 -3.15
CA LYS A 320 -3.47 32.98 -3.95
C LYS A 320 -2.46 34.03 -3.49
N SER A 321 -1.20 33.71 -3.46
CA SER A 321 -0.12 34.62 -3.05
C SER A 321 0.90 34.75 -4.19
N GLU A 322 1.35 35.99 -4.43
CA GLU A 322 2.44 36.26 -5.36
C GLU A 322 3.83 36.14 -4.71
N THR A 323 3.88 36.17 -3.37
CA THR A 323 5.11 36.19 -2.60
C THR A 323 5.47 34.86 -1.96
N THR A 324 4.49 33.94 -1.86
CA THR A 324 4.67 32.62 -1.21
C THR A 324 4.36 31.50 -2.18
N THR A 325 5.28 30.56 -2.31
CA THR A 325 5.13 29.37 -3.13
C THR A 325 4.46 28.21 -2.37
N PRO A 326 3.87 27.21 -3.06
CA PRO A 326 3.35 25.99 -2.41
C PRO A 326 4.40 25.24 -1.59
N ALA A 327 5.67 25.27 -2.00
CA ALA A 327 6.78 24.67 -1.26
C ALA A 327 7.01 25.39 0.06
N GLN A 328 7.05 26.73 0.04
CA GLN A 328 7.16 27.54 1.27
C GLN A 328 5.96 27.35 2.20
N LEU A 329 4.73 27.28 1.65
CA LEU A 329 3.54 26.98 2.45
C LEU A 329 3.66 25.62 3.17
N ARG A 330 4.13 24.56 2.47
CA ARG A 330 4.38 23.27 3.11
C ARG A 330 5.41 23.36 4.24
N ASP A 331 6.48 24.13 4.03
CA ASP A 331 7.52 24.30 5.04
C ASP A 331 6.99 25.09 6.27
N ILE A 332 6.18 26.11 6.06
CA ILE A 332 5.50 26.86 7.13
C ILE A 332 4.55 25.94 7.92
N LEU A 333 3.78 25.10 7.24
CA LEU A 333 2.89 24.14 7.87
C LEU A 333 3.67 23.07 8.65
N ARG A 334 4.72 22.52 8.05
CA ARG A 334 5.57 21.49 8.66
C ARG A 334 6.29 21.97 9.91
N ASN A 335 6.76 23.22 9.90
CA ASN A 335 7.50 23.84 11.02
C ASN A 335 6.60 24.50 12.08
N GLY A 336 5.28 24.31 11.96
CA GLY A 336 4.31 24.76 12.97
C GLY A 336 4.34 23.91 14.24
N ASN A 337 3.49 24.28 15.21
CA ASN A 337 3.28 23.49 16.43
C ASN A 337 1.77 23.32 16.70
N PRO A 338 1.21 22.12 16.43
CA PRO A 338 1.86 20.94 15.84
C PRO A 338 2.28 21.18 14.38
N GLY A 339 3.29 20.45 13.92
CA GLY A 339 3.66 20.43 12.51
C GLY A 339 2.60 19.71 11.67
N ILE A 340 2.27 20.24 10.49
CA ILE A 340 1.28 19.66 9.57
C ILE A 340 1.99 19.17 8.32
N ILE A 341 1.92 17.87 8.05
CA ILE A 341 2.50 17.27 6.84
C ILE A 341 1.41 17.15 5.78
N CYS A 342 1.60 17.84 4.67
CA CYS A 342 0.71 17.82 3.52
C CYS A 342 1.51 17.67 2.22
N TYR A 343 0.82 17.51 1.09
CA TYR A 343 1.42 17.24 -0.21
C TYR A 343 1.10 18.37 -1.20
N SER A 344 2.03 18.65 -2.12
CA SER A 344 1.79 19.52 -3.28
C SER A 344 2.16 18.77 -4.56
N GLU A 345 1.37 18.95 -5.58
CA GLU A 345 1.61 18.51 -6.96
C GLU A 345 1.95 19.74 -7.83
N ASN A 346 1.89 19.60 -9.15
CA ASN A 346 2.13 20.69 -10.09
C ASN A 346 0.95 21.69 -10.17
N ARG A 347 0.35 22.03 -9.01
CA ARG A 347 -0.75 22.97 -8.84
C ARG A 347 -0.37 24.02 -7.79
N PRO A 348 -0.92 25.24 -7.86
CA PRO A 348 -0.59 26.33 -6.93
C PRO A 348 -1.26 26.15 -5.57
N GLY A 349 -0.83 25.15 -4.79
CA GLY A 349 -1.43 24.87 -3.49
C GLY A 349 -0.97 23.57 -2.85
N VAL A 350 -1.73 23.12 -1.85
CA VAL A 350 -1.45 21.89 -1.10
C VAL A 350 -2.71 21.01 -1.00
N TYR A 351 -2.51 19.70 -0.95
CA TYR A 351 -3.57 18.74 -0.65
C TYR A 351 -3.61 18.41 0.84
N ILE A 352 -4.80 18.42 1.40
CA ILE A 352 -5.10 17.94 2.75
C ILE A 352 -5.94 16.67 2.62
N ASN A 353 -5.35 15.55 3.02
CA ASN A 353 -5.97 14.23 2.98
C ASN A 353 -6.46 13.84 4.38
N PRO A 354 -7.77 13.68 4.62
CA PRO A 354 -8.30 13.36 5.94
C PRO A 354 -8.05 11.90 6.36
N MET A 355 -7.65 11.03 5.44
CA MET A 355 -7.54 9.57 5.62
C MET A 355 -6.84 9.12 6.92
N CYS A 356 -5.83 9.87 7.38
CA CYS A 356 -5.02 9.57 8.56
C CYS A 356 -5.24 10.52 9.72
N LEU A 357 -6.19 11.46 9.60
CA LEU A 357 -6.50 12.41 10.66
C LEU A 357 -7.29 11.74 11.79
N ALA A 358 -7.14 12.26 13.00
CA ALA A 358 -8.01 12.01 14.14
C ALA A 358 -9.01 13.15 14.32
N ASP A 359 -10.00 12.92 15.17
CA ASP A 359 -10.97 13.95 15.56
C ASP A 359 -10.24 15.18 16.14
N GLY A 360 -10.64 16.36 15.66
CA GLY A 360 -10.06 17.64 16.06
C GLY A 360 -8.78 18.04 15.31
N GLU A 361 -8.14 17.17 14.53
CA GLU A 361 -6.93 17.54 13.78
C GLU A 361 -7.24 18.41 12.56
N MET A 362 -8.42 18.28 11.96
CA MET A 362 -8.84 19.18 10.86
C MET A 362 -9.08 20.59 11.35
N GLU A 363 -9.63 20.77 12.53
CA GLU A 363 -9.81 22.07 13.17
C GLU A 363 -8.46 22.77 13.41
N GLN A 364 -7.44 22.03 13.82
CA GLN A 364 -6.09 22.56 14.00
C GLN A 364 -5.47 22.98 12.65
N ILE A 365 -5.69 22.20 11.59
CA ILE A 365 -5.25 22.55 10.23
C ILE A 365 -5.93 23.84 9.77
N ILE A 366 -7.24 23.96 9.96
CA ILE A 366 -8.02 25.15 9.60
C ILE A 366 -7.52 26.38 10.37
N ALA A 367 -7.33 26.26 11.68
CA ALA A 367 -6.84 27.36 12.52
C ALA A 367 -5.47 27.83 12.04
N ARG A 368 -4.56 26.90 11.72
CA ARG A 368 -3.22 27.24 11.22
C ARG A 368 -3.26 27.91 9.84
N LEU A 369 -4.09 27.45 8.92
CA LEU A 369 -4.26 28.09 7.62
C LEU A 369 -4.83 29.52 7.76
N LYS A 370 -5.81 29.74 8.64
CA LYS A 370 -6.36 31.08 8.91
C LYS A 370 -5.32 32.03 9.53
N GLU A 371 -4.47 31.52 10.42
CA GLU A 371 -3.35 32.28 10.98
C GLU A 371 -2.36 32.70 9.88
N ILE A 372 -2.01 31.77 8.97
CA ILE A 372 -1.12 32.07 7.84
C ILE A 372 -1.79 33.09 6.90
N ASP A 373 -3.10 32.98 6.62
CA ASP A 373 -3.84 33.93 5.78
C ASP A 373 -3.72 35.36 6.27
N GLN A 374 -3.73 35.57 7.59
CA GLN A 374 -3.55 36.87 8.21
C GLN A 374 -2.11 37.43 8.14
N GLN A 375 -1.12 36.53 7.97
CA GLN A 375 0.31 36.89 7.89
C GLN A 375 0.77 37.13 6.46
N LEU A 376 0.05 36.63 5.46
CA LEU A 376 0.34 36.85 4.05
C LEU A 376 -0.06 38.26 3.63
N GLN A 377 0.83 38.91 2.84
CA GLN A 377 0.63 40.25 2.28
C GLN A 377 0.02 40.19 0.88
#